data_77119906c672f1b6dbca53f88ba97210
#
_entry.id   77119906c672f1b6dbca53f88ba97210
#
_cell.length_a   1.000
_cell.length_b   1.000
_cell.length_c   1.000
_cell.angle_alpha   90.00
_cell.angle_beta   90.00
_cell.angle_gamma   90.00
#
_symmetry.space_group_name_H-M   'P 1'
#
loop_
_entity.id
_entity.type
_entity.pdbx_description
1 polymer ?
#
loop_
_entity_poly.entity_id
_entity_poly.type
_entity_poly.pdbx_seq_one_letter_code
_entity_poly.pdbx_strand_id
1 'polypeptide(L)'
;DIEGQIQVLDRQIKNSQMQYANIEADKVNLDSKVKEIDDQLKRSILTTPIDGVVLEKYVEQGELTNAGKAVIKVANLKEMILRAYISGDQLPNVKIGMKVKVLIDKDSKTNSELEGTVSWISNTSEFTPKIIQTKEERVNLVYAIKVIVPNSGEVKIGMPGEVRF
;
A
#
# COMPACT_ATOMS: atom_id res chain seq x y z
N ASP A 1 -27.61 -63.81 -35.81
CA ASP A 1 -27.10 -64.44 -34.57
C ASP A 1 -27.24 -63.43 -33.41
N ILE A 2 -28.02 -63.82 -32.42
CA ILE A 2 -28.36 -62.98 -31.24
C ILE A 2 -27.12 -62.56 -30.47
N GLU A 3 -26.13 -63.42 -30.34
CA GLU A 3 -24.87 -63.10 -29.67
C GLU A 3 -24.07 -61.97 -30.35
N GLY A 4 -24.07 -61.94 -31.69
CA GLY A 4 -23.46 -60.86 -32.45
C GLY A 4 -24.15 -59.52 -32.25
N GLN A 5 -25.50 -59.53 -32.12
CA GLN A 5 -26.24 -58.30 -31.81
C GLN A 5 -25.98 -57.79 -30.39
N ILE A 6 -25.87 -58.65 -29.42
CA ILE A 6 -25.51 -58.32 -28.04
C ILE A 6 -24.13 -57.66 -27.99
N GLN A 7 -23.13 -58.19 -28.69
CA GLN A 7 -21.79 -57.64 -28.74
C GLN A 7 -21.74 -56.23 -29.38
N VAL A 8 -22.58 -56.00 -30.40
CA VAL A 8 -22.69 -54.70 -31.05
C VAL A 8 -23.30 -53.67 -30.08
N LEU A 9 -24.36 -54.04 -29.36
CA LEU A 9 -25.00 -53.17 -28.36
C LEU A 9 -24.06 -52.85 -27.18
N ASP A 10 -23.31 -53.83 -26.69
CA ASP A 10 -22.32 -53.64 -25.62
C ASP A 10 -21.21 -52.63 -26.05
N ARG A 11 -20.75 -52.72 -27.31
CA ARG A 11 -19.80 -51.74 -27.87
C ARG A 11 -20.40 -50.35 -27.97
N GLN A 12 -21.66 -50.26 -28.38
CA GLN A 12 -22.36 -48.95 -28.46
C GLN A 12 -22.54 -48.33 -27.09
N ILE A 13 -22.93 -49.13 -26.09
CA ILE A 13 -23.04 -48.65 -24.67
C ILE A 13 -21.67 -48.16 -24.17
N LYS A 14 -20.61 -48.93 -24.39
CA LYS A 14 -19.26 -48.54 -23.98
C LYS A 14 -18.79 -47.24 -24.69
N ASN A 15 -19.06 -47.11 -25.98
CA ASN A 15 -18.73 -45.89 -26.71
C ASN A 15 -19.51 -44.67 -26.18
N SER A 16 -20.81 -44.85 -25.90
CA SER A 16 -21.62 -43.78 -25.30
C SER A 16 -21.11 -43.39 -23.92
N GLN A 17 -20.72 -44.37 -23.07
CA GLN A 17 -20.11 -44.08 -21.76
C GLN A 17 -18.81 -43.28 -21.88
N MET A 18 -17.95 -43.63 -22.84
CA MET A 18 -16.73 -42.86 -23.11
C MET A 18 -17.03 -41.41 -23.58
N GLN A 19 -18.06 -41.27 -24.43
CA GLN A 19 -18.49 -39.91 -24.85
C GLN A 19 -19.01 -39.12 -23.66
N TYR A 20 -19.79 -39.68 -22.78
CA TYR A 20 -20.22 -39.00 -21.54
C TYR A 20 -19.06 -38.60 -20.67
N ALA A 21 -18.06 -39.44 -20.48
CA ALA A 21 -16.86 -39.12 -19.70
C ALA A 21 -16.08 -37.96 -20.34
N ASN A 22 -15.96 -37.91 -21.66
CA ASN A 22 -15.30 -36.81 -22.37
C ASN A 22 -16.08 -35.49 -22.22
N ILE A 23 -17.42 -35.53 -22.35
CA ILE A 23 -18.28 -34.35 -22.16
C ILE A 23 -18.16 -33.81 -20.73
N GLU A 24 -18.11 -34.68 -19.72
CA GLU A 24 -17.93 -34.27 -18.33
C GLU A 24 -16.55 -33.64 -18.10
N ALA A 25 -15.49 -34.18 -18.70
CA ALA A 25 -14.15 -33.58 -18.67
C ALA A 25 -14.12 -32.21 -19.35
N ASP A 26 -14.77 -32.07 -20.51
CA ASP A 26 -14.89 -30.80 -21.23
C ASP A 26 -15.66 -29.75 -20.42
N LYS A 27 -16.73 -30.18 -19.73
CA LYS A 27 -17.49 -29.30 -18.83
C LYS A 27 -16.62 -28.75 -17.70
N VAL A 28 -15.83 -29.61 -17.05
CA VAL A 28 -14.90 -29.18 -15.98
C VAL A 28 -13.88 -28.17 -16.52
N ASN A 29 -13.36 -28.39 -17.73
CA ASN A 29 -12.44 -27.46 -18.37
C ASN A 29 -13.09 -26.12 -18.69
N LEU A 30 -14.32 -26.12 -19.17
CA LEU A 30 -15.09 -24.90 -19.44
C LEU A 30 -15.41 -24.14 -18.16
N ASP A 31 -15.83 -24.83 -17.10
CA ASP A 31 -16.07 -24.22 -15.78
C ASP A 31 -14.81 -23.55 -15.23
N SER A 32 -13.65 -24.17 -15.43
CA SER A 32 -12.37 -23.62 -15.04
C SER A 32 -12.02 -22.34 -15.82
N LYS A 33 -12.28 -22.31 -17.13
CA LYS A 33 -12.11 -21.11 -17.97
C LYS A 33 -13.06 -19.99 -17.58
N VAL A 34 -14.31 -20.31 -17.26
CA VAL A 34 -15.29 -19.33 -16.77
C VAL A 34 -14.81 -18.68 -15.48
N LYS A 35 -14.30 -19.48 -14.54
CA LYS A 35 -13.74 -18.96 -13.28
C LYS A 35 -12.53 -18.06 -13.53
N GLU A 36 -11.65 -18.43 -14.45
CA GLU A 36 -10.49 -17.61 -14.80
C GLU A 36 -10.93 -16.25 -15.38
N ILE A 37 -11.90 -16.23 -16.28
CA ILE A 37 -12.45 -15.00 -16.86
C ILE A 37 -13.14 -14.14 -15.79
N ASP A 38 -13.88 -14.76 -14.88
CA ASP A 38 -14.54 -14.09 -13.75
C ASP A 38 -13.51 -13.42 -12.84
N ASP A 39 -12.40 -14.09 -12.56
CA ASP A 39 -11.31 -13.53 -11.76
C ASP A 39 -10.61 -12.37 -12.48
N GLN A 40 -10.42 -12.47 -13.79
CA GLN A 40 -9.89 -11.35 -14.60
C GLN A 40 -10.85 -10.15 -14.57
N LEU A 41 -12.14 -10.39 -14.67
CA LEU A 41 -13.18 -9.36 -14.60
C LEU A 41 -13.18 -8.66 -13.23
N LYS A 42 -13.11 -9.43 -12.14
CA LYS A 42 -12.99 -8.87 -10.78
C LYS A 42 -11.74 -8.01 -10.60
N ARG A 43 -10.61 -8.45 -11.16
CA ARG A 43 -9.35 -7.67 -11.11
C ARG A 43 -9.36 -6.43 -12.01
N SER A 44 -10.28 -6.31 -12.96
CA SER A 44 -10.44 -5.11 -13.79
C SER A 44 -11.09 -3.95 -13.04
N ILE A 45 -11.74 -4.24 -11.90
CA ILE A 45 -12.32 -3.22 -11.01
C ILE A 45 -11.31 -2.91 -9.90
N LEU A 46 -10.72 -1.72 -9.97
CA LEU A 46 -9.78 -1.28 -8.95
C LEU A 46 -10.54 -0.66 -7.77
N THR A 47 -10.36 -1.25 -6.59
CA THR A 47 -10.88 -0.72 -5.34
C THR A 47 -9.72 -0.34 -4.42
N THR A 48 -9.88 0.76 -3.69
CA THR A 48 -8.89 1.15 -2.69
C THR A 48 -9.07 0.31 -1.41
N PRO A 49 -7.98 -0.24 -0.83
CA PRO A 49 -8.05 -0.98 0.43
C PRO A 49 -8.17 -0.08 1.66
N ILE A 50 -8.04 1.24 1.49
CA ILE A 50 -8.10 2.23 2.56
C ILE A 50 -9.07 3.35 2.22
N ASP A 51 -9.72 3.89 3.23
CA ASP A 51 -10.45 5.16 3.10
C ASP A 51 -9.47 6.32 3.08
N GLY A 52 -9.61 7.21 2.12
CA GLY A 52 -8.66 8.31 1.98
C GLY A 52 -9.00 9.28 0.86
N VAL A 53 -8.07 10.18 0.63
CA VAL A 53 -8.15 11.19 -0.43
C VAL A 53 -7.24 10.79 -1.58
N VAL A 54 -7.73 10.91 -2.81
CA VAL A 54 -6.91 10.74 -4.01
C VAL A 54 -5.93 11.90 -4.10
N LEU A 55 -4.64 11.60 -3.99
CA LEU A 55 -3.57 12.58 -4.08
C LEU A 55 -3.17 12.83 -5.53
N GLU A 56 -3.13 11.78 -6.33
CA GLU A 56 -2.63 11.84 -7.69
C GLU A 56 -3.30 10.76 -8.55
N LYS A 57 -3.62 11.11 -9.76
CA LYS A 57 -4.17 10.21 -10.77
C LYS A 57 -3.12 10.09 -11.89
N TYR A 58 -2.65 8.87 -12.14
CA TYR A 58 -1.59 8.60 -13.09
C TYR A 58 -2.08 8.17 -14.48
N VAL A 59 -3.36 7.81 -14.60
CA VAL A 59 -3.95 7.28 -15.84
C VAL A 59 -5.28 7.96 -16.10
N GLU A 60 -5.48 8.44 -17.32
CA GLU A 60 -6.71 9.05 -17.77
C GLU A 60 -7.64 8.03 -18.46
N GLN A 61 -8.91 8.39 -18.57
CA GLN A 61 -9.88 7.56 -19.26
C GLN A 61 -9.50 7.41 -20.75
N GLY A 62 -9.45 6.17 -21.24
CA GLY A 62 -9.05 5.85 -22.61
C GLY A 62 -7.56 5.52 -22.77
N GLU A 63 -6.75 5.67 -21.72
CA GLU A 63 -5.35 5.26 -21.78
C GLU A 63 -5.18 3.76 -21.55
N LEU A 64 -4.23 3.17 -22.27
CA LEU A 64 -3.81 1.79 -22.07
C LEU A 64 -2.91 1.71 -20.83
N THR A 65 -3.26 0.81 -19.92
CA THR A 65 -2.44 0.52 -18.75
C THR A 65 -2.09 -0.96 -18.69
N ASN A 66 -0.91 -1.26 -18.18
CA ASN A 66 -0.42 -2.62 -18.01
C ASN A 66 -0.47 -3.05 -16.54
N ALA A 67 -0.49 -4.35 -16.30
CA ALA A 67 -0.41 -4.90 -14.95
C ALA A 67 0.85 -4.38 -14.23
N GLY A 68 0.68 -3.96 -12.97
CA GLY A 68 1.76 -3.41 -12.14
C GLY A 68 1.96 -1.88 -12.27
N LYS A 69 1.30 -1.19 -13.20
CA LYS A 69 1.34 0.28 -13.27
C LYS A 69 0.41 0.88 -12.21
N ALA A 70 0.91 1.87 -11.47
CA ALA A 70 0.08 2.62 -10.54
C ALA A 70 -0.97 3.43 -11.31
N VAL A 71 -2.23 3.39 -10.90
CA VAL A 71 -3.35 4.10 -11.53
C VAL A 71 -3.72 5.34 -10.73
N ILE A 72 -3.78 5.22 -9.41
CA ILE A 72 -4.09 6.30 -8.48
C ILE A 72 -3.22 6.19 -7.24
N LYS A 73 -2.98 7.32 -6.59
CA LYS A 73 -2.33 7.39 -5.28
C LYS A 73 -3.34 7.89 -4.26
N VAL A 74 -3.62 7.07 -3.26
CA VAL A 74 -4.57 7.38 -2.19
C VAL A 74 -3.84 7.44 -0.86
N ALA A 75 -4.16 8.39 0.00
CA ALA A 75 -3.63 8.46 1.34
C ALA A 75 -4.72 8.82 2.36
N ASN A 76 -4.60 8.26 3.56
CA ASN A 76 -5.37 8.71 4.70
C ASN A 76 -4.71 9.97 5.26
N LEU A 77 -5.42 11.10 5.16
CA LEU A 77 -4.93 12.40 5.65
C LEU A 77 -5.40 12.75 7.07
N LYS A 78 -6.14 11.85 7.74
CA LYS A 78 -6.58 12.06 9.12
C LYS A 78 -5.42 11.96 10.11
N GLU A 79 -4.37 11.23 9.73
CA GLU A 79 -3.14 11.10 10.49
C GLU A 79 -1.96 11.46 9.60
N MET A 80 -1.15 12.40 10.06
CA MET A 80 0.06 12.82 9.35
C MET A 80 1.28 12.31 10.09
N ILE A 81 2.33 11.99 9.33
CA ILE A 81 3.60 11.56 9.90
C ILE A 81 4.62 12.65 9.68
N LEU A 82 5.04 13.28 10.79
CA LEU A 82 6.17 14.19 10.78
C LEU A 82 7.47 13.38 10.97
N ARG A 83 8.38 13.51 10.02
CA ARG A 83 9.75 13.00 10.17
C ARG A 83 10.63 14.12 10.71
N ALA A 84 11.13 13.95 11.92
CA ALA A 84 12.03 14.88 12.57
C ALA A 84 13.36 14.19 12.88
N TYR A 85 14.35 14.98 13.24
CA TYR A 85 15.69 14.50 13.56
C TYR A 85 16.10 15.00 14.94
N ILE A 86 16.64 14.10 15.74
CA ILE A 86 17.14 14.39 17.08
C ILE A 86 18.64 14.09 17.17
N SER A 87 19.36 14.82 17.99
CA SER A 87 20.77 14.56 18.27
C SER A 87 20.96 13.32 19.16
N GLY A 88 22.19 12.76 19.18
CA GLY A 88 22.51 11.61 20.03
C GLY A 88 22.29 11.85 21.53
N ASP A 89 22.50 13.08 21.99
CA ASP A 89 22.32 13.49 23.39
C ASP A 89 20.83 13.56 23.79
N GLN A 90 19.93 13.81 22.84
CA GLN A 90 18.47 13.81 23.07
C GLN A 90 17.87 12.40 23.05
N LEU A 91 18.52 11.46 22.37
CA LEU A 91 18.00 10.11 22.15
C LEU A 91 17.59 9.37 23.44
N PRO A 92 18.35 9.43 24.56
CA PRO A 92 17.96 8.73 25.80
C PRO A 92 16.65 9.24 26.40
N ASN A 93 16.27 10.47 26.12
CA ASN A 93 15.09 11.12 26.66
C ASN A 93 13.83 10.87 25.82
N VAL A 94 13.96 10.38 24.57
CA VAL A 94 12.87 10.16 23.65
C VAL A 94 12.50 8.68 23.61
N LYS A 95 11.21 8.38 23.84
CA LYS A 95 10.70 7.00 23.84
C LYS A 95 9.53 6.85 22.88
N ILE A 96 9.38 5.67 22.30
CA ILE A 96 8.19 5.33 21.51
C ILE A 96 6.96 5.41 22.42
N GLY A 97 5.88 6.02 21.91
CA GLY A 97 4.66 6.30 22.66
C GLY A 97 4.67 7.63 23.43
N MET A 98 5.81 8.34 23.47
CA MET A 98 5.90 9.64 24.13
C MET A 98 5.05 10.68 23.41
N LYS A 99 4.26 11.44 24.15
CA LYS A 99 3.53 12.60 23.65
C LYS A 99 4.48 13.79 23.53
N VAL A 100 4.40 14.47 22.41
CA VAL A 100 5.25 15.62 22.09
C VAL A 100 4.40 16.73 21.47
N LYS A 101 4.89 17.95 21.56
CA LYS A 101 4.29 19.10 20.89
C LYS A 101 4.89 19.26 19.51
N VAL A 102 4.03 19.37 18.52
CA VAL A 102 4.41 19.61 17.12
C VAL A 102 3.98 21.02 16.77
N LEU A 103 4.94 21.81 16.33
CA LEU A 103 4.74 23.18 15.87
C LEU A 103 4.75 23.19 14.34
N ILE A 104 3.71 23.69 13.74
CA ILE A 104 3.60 23.94 12.30
C ILE A 104 3.43 25.41 12.04
N ASP A 105 4.07 25.91 10.98
CA ASP A 105 3.95 27.28 10.56
C ASP A 105 2.51 27.54 10.06
N LYS A 106 1.76 28.34 10.79
CA LYS A 106 0.42 28.79 10.37
C LYS A 106 0.54 30.04 9.48
N ASP A 107 1.37 30.97 9.89
CA ASP A 107 1.69 32.21 9.20
C ASP A 107 3.17 32.52 9.40
N SER A 108 3.69 33.53 8.69
CA SER A 108 5.10 33.95 8.82
C SER A 108 5.52 34.35 10.25
N LYS A 109 4.59 34.47 11.19
CA LYS A 109 4.85 34.92 12.58
C LYS A 109 4.20 34.04 13.66
N THR A 110 3.29 33.14 13.29
CA THR A 110 2.54 32.32 14.28
C THR A 110 2.62 30.85 13.94
N ASN A 111 2.90 30.03 14.96
CA ASN A 111 2.90 28.59 14.86
C ASN A 111 1.62 28.02 15.45
N SER A 112 1.05 27.02 14.81
CA SER A 112 0.00 26.18 15.39
C SER A 112 0.65 25.04 16.18
N GLU A 113 0.19 24.83 17.41
CA GLU A 113 0.69 23.75 18.27
C GLU A 113 -0.30 22.58 18.22
N LEU A 114 0.20 21.42 17.85
CA LEU A 114 -0.55 20.16 17.79
C LEU A 114 0.08 19.11 18.72
N GLU A 115 -0.73 18.24 19.28
CA GLU A 115 -0.21 17.07 20.00
C GLU A 115 0.16 15.97 18.99
N GLY A 116 1.37 15.43 19.16
CA GLY A 116 1.86 14.28 18.41
C GLY A 116 2.32 13.16 19.33
N THR A 117 2.44 11.96 18.76
CA THR A 117 2.98 10.79 19.48
C THR A 117 4.14 10.19 18.69
N VAL A 118 5.27 9.97 19.37
CA VAL A 118 6.42 9.31 18.77
C VAL A 118 6.08 7.86 18.46
N SER A 119 6.06 7.50 17.18
CA SER A 119 5.69 6.16 16.70
C SER A 119 6.90 5.30 16.37
N TRP A 120 8.02 5.91 16.03
CA TRP A 120 9.23 5.20 15.61
C TRP A 120 10.48 6.04 15.84
N ILE A 121 11.57 5.36 16.16
CA ILE A 121 12.91 5.94 16.33
C ILE A 121 13.87 5.09 15.52
N SER A 122 14.76 5.72 14.74
CA SER A 122 15.77 5.01 13.95
C SER A 122 16.80 4.34 14.87
N ASN A 123 17.15 3.10 14.56
CA ASN A 123 18.25 2.38 15.23
C ASN A 123 19.63 2.75 14.66
N THR A 124 19.67 3.47 13.55
CA THR A 124 20.89 3.90 12.87
C THR A 124 20.91 5.41 12.78
N SER A 125 22.11 5.98 12.99
CA SER A 125 22.31 7.42 12.77
C SER A 125 22.32 7.73 11.27
N GLU A 126 21.78 8.89 10.94
CA GLU A 126 21.82 9.48 9.60
C GLU A 126 22.67 10.75 9.63
N PHE A 127 23.26 11.10 8.51
CA PHE A 127 23.86 12.43 8.37
C PHE A 127 22.76 13.46 8.18
N THR A 128 22.92 14.64 8.78
CA THR A 128 21.97 15.74 8.53
C THR A 128 21.92 16.04 7.03
N PRO A 129 20.74 16.23 6.44
CA PRO A 129 20.61 16.54 5.01
C PRO A 129 21.16 17.91 4.60
N LYS A 130 21.79 18.66 5.51
CA LYS A 130 22.46 19.94 5.20
C LYS A 130 23.78 19.69 4.48
N ILE A 131 24.01 20.45 3.41
CA ILE A 131 25.33 20.54 2.74
C ILE A 131 26.32 21.20 3.73
N ILE A 132 27.25 20.40 4.22
CA ILE A 132 28.20 20.75 5.24
C ILE A 132 29.34 21.54 4.61
N GLN A 133 29.55 22.80 5.02
CA GLN A 133 30.61 23.65 4.47
C GLN A 133 31.84 23.79 5.38
N THR A 134 31.77 23.38 6.64
CA THR A 134 32.88 23.51 7.59
C THR A 134 33.33 22.20 8.22
N LYS A 135 34.62 22.14 8.68
CA LYS A 135 35.19 20.94 9.32
C LYS A 135 34.52 20.60 10.67
N GLU A 136 33.98 21.59 11.37
CA GLU A 136 33.39 21.42 12.71
C GLU A 136 31.97 20.87 12.66
N GLU A 137 31.24 21.06 11.55
CA GLU A 137 29.88 20.56 11.35
C GLU A 137 29.81 19.10 10.87
N ARG A 138 30.94 18.43 10.66
CA ARG A 138 31.03 17.08 10.06
C ARG A 138 30.55 15.94 10.98
N VAL A 139 30.20 16.20 12.22
CA VAL A 139 30.04 15.11 13.22
C VAL A 139 28.67 15.11 13.91
N ASN A 140 27.72 15.86 13.44
CA ASN A 140 26.37 15.80 14.02
C ASN A 140 25.57 14.65 13.41
N LEU A 141 25.83 13.44 13.92
CA LEU A 141 25.00 12.29 13.71
C LEU A 141 23.62 12.55 14.34
N VAL A 142 22.57 12.38 13.57
CA VAL A 142 21.19 12.55 14.02
C VAL A 142 20.43 11.24 13.87
N TYR A 143 19.42 11.08 14.67
CA TYR A 143 18.51 9.95 14.59
C TYR A 143 17.16 10.41 14.08
N ALA A 144 16.65 9.77 13.05
CA ALA A 144 15.33 10.06 12.53
C ALA A 144 14.27 9.52 13.49
N ILE A 145 13.24 10.31 13.73
CA ILE A 145 12.03 9.90 14.47
C ILE A 145 10.81 10.14 13.61
N LYS A 146 9.76 9.36 13.82
CA LYS A 146 8.44 9.58 13.22
C LYS A 146 7.45 9.91 14.33
N VAL A 147 6.76 11.01 14.16
CA VAL A 147 5.71 11.48 15.07
C VAL A 147 4.39 11.45 14.32
N ILE A 148 3.41 10.72 14.85
CA ILE A 148 2.05 10.70 14.33
C ILE A 148 1.31 11.89 14.92
N VAL A 149 0.72 12.70 14.06
CA VAL A 149 -0.05 13.90 14.40
C VAL A 149 -1.46 13.75 13.85
N PRO A 150 -2.50 13.76 14.69
CA PRO A 150 -3.87 13.83 14.23
C PRO A 150 -4.09 15.10 13.41
N ASN A 151 -4.77 14.98 12.28
CA ASN A 151 -4.97 16.09 11.35
C ASN A 151 -6.46 16.33 11.08
N SER A 152 -6.93 17.52 11.40
CA SER A 152 -8.27 18.01 11.10
C SER A 152 -8.37 18.68 9.70
N GLY A 153 -7.30 18.65 8.91
CA GLY A 153 -7.24 19.26 7.57
C GLY A 153 -6.30 20.47 7.48
N GLU A 154 -5.73 20.90 8.60
CA GLU A 154 -4.81 22.05 8.66
C GLU A 154 -3.42 21.69 8.13
N VAL A 155 -2.96 20.46 8.40
CA VAL A 155 -1.64 20.00 7.98
C VAL A 155 -1.69 19.45 6.57
N LYS A 156 -0.78 19.89 5.71
CA LYS A 156 -0.62 19.44 4.33
C LYS A 156 0.68 18.67 4.17
N ILE A 157 0.71 17.77 3.20
CA ILE A 157 1.93 17.03 2.83
C ILE A 157 3.01 18.01 2.39
N GLY A 158 4.22 17.87 2.94
CA GLY A 158 5.35 18.73 2.62
C GLY A 158 5.47 20.00 3.47
N MET A 159 4.54 20.23 4.41
CA MET A 159 4.70 21.34 5.37
C MET A 159 5.86 21.04 6.33
N PRO A 160 6.71 22.04 6.62
CA PRO A 160 7.72 21.93 7.66
C PRO A 160 7.06 21.91 9.04
N GLY A 161 7.74 21.29 10.00
CA GLY A 161 7.29 21.26 11.39
C GLY A 161 8.45 21.02 12.35
N GLU A 162 8.30 21.49 13.57
CA GLU A 162 9.25 21.31 14.66
C GLU A 162 8.63 20.41 15.74
N VAL A 163 9.47 19.62 16.43
CA VAL A 163 9.04 18.82 17.56
C VAL A 163 9.66 19.38 18.83
N ARG A 164 8.84 19.60 19.85
CA ARG A 164 9.27 19.95 21.21
C ARG A 164 8.93 18.84 22.17
N PHE A 165 9.94 18.38 22.87
CA PHE A 165 9.85 17.34 23.88
C PHE A 165 9.53 17.89 25.25
#